data_dadad358bb9280e28abd89b8b4b3ff53
#
_entry.id   dadad358bb9280e28abd89b8b4b3ff53
#
_cell.length_a   1.000
_cell.length_b   1.000
_cell.length_c   1.000
_cell.angle_alpha   90.00
_cell.angle_beta   90.00
_cell.angle_gamma   90.00
#
_symmetry.space_group_name_H-M   'P 1'
#
loop_
_entity.id
_entity.type
_entity.pdbx_description
1 polymer ?
#
loop_
_entity_poly.entity_id
_entity_poly.type
_entity_poly.pdbx_seq_one_letter_code
_entity_poly.pdbx_strand_id
1 'polypeptide(L)'
;YKKHQRKLVMLNVVGAELGFEGIPYLPIKFNFTAQHGEAFWIPYYHQDKGACWSLVFEIKEGGKLDKFDDCHTGAELVESAKKIIKELFEYDYEWCENMKIADEMSWLKGSVVPTVRQPFAKLPSGNVVMPIGDAVISMDPIAGQCANLCSKQVQHIVPAIMAHTGA
;
A
#
# COMPACT_ATOMS: atom_id res chain seq x y z
N TYR A 1 -1.14 -19.57 15.21
CA TYR A 1 -0.73 -18.40 14.42
C TYR A 1 -1.48 -17.19 14.93
N LYS A 2 -0.80 -16.26 15.63
CA LYS A 2 -1.37 -14.94 15.91
C LYS A 2 -1.48 -14.22 14.56
N LYS A 3 -2.70 -13.89 14.15
CA LYS A 3 -2.92 -13.02 13.00
C LYS A 3 -2.30 -11.66 13.31
N HIS A 4 -1.19 -11.33 12.69
CA HIS A 4 -0.61 -10.01 12.78
C HIS A 4 -1.42 -9.09 11.86
N GLN A 5 -2.32 -8.34 12.45
CA GLN A 5 -3.01 -7.26 11.75
C GLN A 5 -2.07 -6.06 11.69
N ARG A 6 -1.87 -5.51 10.50
CA ARG A 6 -1.16 -4.27 10.28
C ARG A 6 -2.16 -3.18 9.91
N LYS A 7 -2.09 -2.04 10.57
CA LYS A 7 -2.81 -0.84 10.13
C LYS A 7 -2.06 -0.24 8.94
N LEU A 8 -2.80 0.29 7.99
CA LEU A 8 -2.26 0.91 6.78
C LEU A 8 -2.86 2.30 6.61
N VAL A 9 -2.01 3.27 6.36
CA VAL A 9 -2.41 4.60 5.89
C VAL A 9 -1.67 4.91 4.61
N MET A 10 -2.38 5.34 3.58
CA MET A 10 -1.83 5.72 2.30
C MET A 10 -2.35 7.11 1.92
N LEU A 11 -1.46 7.99 1.52
CA LEU A 11 -1.74 9.38 1.17
C LEU A 11 -1.09 9.71 -0.17
N ASN A 12 -1.86 10.18 -1.14
CA ASN A 12 -1.26 10.82 -2.31
C ASN A 12 -1.14 12.32 -2.03
N VAL A 13 0.08 12.81 -2.04
CA VAL A 13 0.41 14.18 -1.61
C VAL A 13 1.12 14.97 -2.71
N VAL A 14 0.87 16.26 -2.73
CA VAL A 14 1.57 17.27 -3.53
C VAL A 14 2.38 18.18 -2.61
N GLY A 15 3.34 18.92 -3.16
CA GLY A 15 4.17 19.87 -2.39
C GLY A 15 5.20 19.21 -1.49
N ALA A 16 5.44 17.91 -1.62
CA ALA A 16 6.60 17.24 -1.06
C ALA A 16 7.74 17.29 -2.09
N GLU A 17 8.85 17.87 -1.72
CA GLU A 17 10.02 18.03 -2.59
C GLU A 17 11.08 16.97 -2.26
N LEU A 18 10.69 15.71 -2.37
CA LEU A 18 11.60 14.58 -2.20
C LEU A 18 12.47 14.46 -3.45
N GLY A 19 13.66 15.04 -3.40
CA GLY A 19 14.55 14.90 -4.53
C GLY A 19 15.81 15.74 -4.42
N PHE A 20 16.86 15.23 -5.02
CA PHE A 20 18.00 16.04 -5.40
C PHE A 20 17.61 16.93 -6.58
N GLU A 21 17.97 18.19 -6.55
CA GLU A 21 17.77 19.11 -7.69
C GLU A 21 18.16 18.43 -9.00
N GLY A 22 17.24 18.37 -9.96
CA GLY A 22 17.48 17.86 -11.30
C GLY A 22 17.26 16.36 -11.52
N ILE A 23 16.82 15.58 -10.52
CA ILE A 23 16.47 14.18 -10.71
C ILE A 23 14.93 14.04 -10.64
N PRO A 24 14.24 13.95 -11.80
CA PRO A 24 12.77 13.91 -11.82
C PRO A 24 12.16 12.59 -11.31
N TYR A 25 12.96 11.57 -11.08
CA TYR A 25 12.52 10.25 -10.67
C TYR A 25 13.41 9.72 -9.56
N LEU A 26 13.03 9.97 -8.32
CA LEU A 26 13.63 9.25 -7.21
C LEU A 26 13.09 7.83 -7.14
N PRO A 27 13.93 6.85 -6.82
CA PRO A 27 13.46 5.52 -6.48
C PRO A 27 12.57 5.59 -5.23
N ILE A 28 11.80 4.53 -5.00
CA ILE A 28 11.02 4.36 -3.77
C ILE A 28 11.96 4.56 -2.58
N LYS A 29 11.57 5.45 -1.67
CA LYS A 29 12.29 5.65 -0.42
C LYS A 29 11.63 4.84 0.69
N PHE A 30 12.41 4.04 1.39
CA PHE A 30 11.97 3.25 2.52
C PHE A 30 12.57 3.76 3.83
N ASN A 31 11.72 3.92 4.83
CA ASN A 31 12.12 4.19 6.21
C ASN A 31 11.60 3.05 7.09
N PHE A 32 12.51 2.22 7.57
CA PHE A 32 12.16 1.10 8.44
C PHE A 32 12.44 1.43 9.89
N THR A 33 11.46 1.18 10.74
CA THR A 33 11.64 1.19 12.18
C THR A 33 11.07 -0.11 12.75
N ALA A 34 11.92 -1.06 13.09
CA ALA A 34 11.53 -2.37 13.59
C ALA A 34 10.56 -2.32 14.80
N GLN A 35 10.58 -1.23 15.54
CA GLN A 35 9.73 -1.03 16.72
C GLN A 35 8.37 -0.39 16.39
N HIS A 36 8.29 0.41 15.32
CA HIS A 36 7.15 1.31 15.09
C HIS A 36 6.37 1.00 13.83
N GLY A 37 6.96 0.27 12.90
CA GLY A 37 6.43 -0.01 11.57
C GLY A 37 7.29 0.61 10.48
N GLU A 38 6.71 0.83 9.32
CA GLU A 38 7.43 1.22 8.11
C GLU A 38 6.74 2.38 7.43
N ALA A 39 7.53 3.27 6.84
CA ALA A 39 7.04 4.36 6.02
C ALA A 39 7.81 4.38 4.70
N PHE A 40 7.12 4.51 3.59
CA PHE A 40 7.76 4.55 2.29
C PHE A 40 7.07 5.54 1.35
N TRP A 41 7.89 6.14 0.48
CA TRP A 41 7.49 7.09 -0.52
C TRP A 41 7.55 6.42 -1.89
N ILE A 42 6.48 6.53 -2.65
CA ILE A 42 6.38 6.00 -4.01
C ILE A 42 6.10 7.17 -4.95
N PRO A 43 6.89 7.37 -6.02
CA PRO A 43 6.55 8.34 -7.04
C PRO A 43 5.17 8.04 -7.64
N TYR A 44 4.36 9.06 -7.76
CA TYR A 44 3.01 8.95 -8.28
C TYR A 44 2.74 10.09 -9.26
N TYR A 45 1.98 9.84 -10.29
CA TYR A 45 1.55 10.86 -11.25
C TYR A 45 0.04 11.02 -11.20
N HIS A 46 -0.40 12.18 -10.76
CA HIS A 46 -1.82 12.54 -10.75
C HIS A 46 -2.18 13.27 -12.04
N GLN A 47 -3.29 12.89 -12.66
CA GLN A 47 -3.71 13.44 -13.96
C GLN A 47 -3.74 14.97 -13.97
N ASP A 48 -4.30 15.59 -12.94
CA ASP A 48 -4.52 17.04 -12.88
C ASP A 48 -3.44 17.80 -12.07
N LYS A 49 -2.69 17.09 -11.25
CA LYS A 49 -1.69 17.70 -10.34
C LYS A 49 -0.24 17.45 -10.79
N GLY A 50 -0.04 16.58 -11.77
CA GLY A 50 1.28 16.21 -12.25
C GLY A 50 2.02 15.27 -11.27
N ALA A 51 3.33 15.45 -11.17
CA ALA A 51 4.17 14.65 -10.30
C ALA A 51 3.84 14.89 -8.83
N CYS A 52 3.62 13.81 -8.09
CA CYS A 52 3.33 13.81 -6.67
C CYS A 52 3.88 12.54 -6.00
N TRP A 53 3.62 12.35 -4.74
CA TRP A 53 4.10 11.22 -3.98
C TRP A 53 2.95 10.46 -3.33
N SER A 54 3.04 9.14 -3.35
CA SER A 54 2.23 8.28 -2.50
C SER A 54 3.05 7.93 -1.27
N LEU A 55 2.61 8.43 -0.13
CA LEU A 55 3.20 8.15 1.18
C LEU A 55 2.41 7.04 1.85
N VAL A 56 3.07 5.97 2.19
CA VAL A 56 2.45 4.79 2.80
C VAL A 56 3.06 4.54 4.16
N PHE A 57 2.21 4.41 5.17
CA PHE A 57 2.57 3.96 6.51
C PHE A 57 2.00 2.58 6.75
N GLU A 58 2.86 1.63 7.04
CA GLU A 58 2.49 0.35 7.61
C GLU A 58 2.78 0.38 9.11
N ILE A 59 1.71 0.39 9.90
CA ILE A 59 1.72 0.79 11.29
C ILE A 59 1.71 -0.45 12.17
N LYS A 60 2.67 -0.53 13.08
CA LYS A 60 2.63 -1.48 14.17
C LYS A 60 1.81 -0.89 15.32
N GLU A 61 0.84 -1.63 15.79
CA GLU A 61 -0.02 -1.22 16.91
C GLU A 61 0.81 -0.84 18.14
N GLY A 62 0.50 0.33 18.72
CA GLY A 62 1.23 0.90 19.86
C GLY A 62 2.61 1.47 19.52
N GLY A 63 3.02 1.44 18.25
CA GLY A 63 4.25 2.09 17.79
C GLY A 63 4.10 3.60 17.62
N LYS A 64 5.22 4.29 17.41
CA LYS A 64 5.21 5.77 17.20
C LYS A 64 4.49 6.20 15.90
N LEU A 65 4.36 5.30 14.93
CA LEU A 65 3.56 5.54 13.72
C LEU A 65 2.05 5.43 13.98
N ASP A 66 1.62 4.88 15.13
CA ASP A 66 0.21 4.65 15.46
C ASP A 66 -0.46 5.94 15.98
N LYS A 67 -0.59 6.94 15.09
CA LYS A 67 -1.07 8.29 15.39
C LYS A 67 -2.21 8.74 14.46
N PHE A 68 -2.84 7.80 13.76
CA PHE A 68 -3.84 8.14 12.74
C PHE A 68 -5.28 7.77 13.13
N ASP A 69 -5.50 7.14 14.29
CA ASP A 69 -6.82 6.60 14.63
C ASP A 69 -7.91 7.68 14.66
N ASP A 70 -7.59 8.84 15.20
CA ASP A 70 -8.51 9.99 15.32
C ASP A 70 -8.60 10.87 14.06
N CYS A 71 -7.88 10.53 12.99
CA CYS A 71 -7.91 11.27 11.74
C CYS A 71 -9.06 10.78 10.86
N HIS A 72 -9.91 11.68 10.39
CA HIS A 72 -11.11 11.37 9.59
C HIS A 72 -11.10 12.04 8.21
N THR A 73 -10.12 12.89 7.93
CA THR A 73 -9.95 13.60 6.65
C THR A 73 -8.53 13.47 6.15
N GLY A 74 -8.35 13.64 4.83
CA GLY A 74 -7.02 13.63 4.22
C GLY A 74 -6.10 14.72 4.79
N ALA A 75 -6.64 15.89 5.12
CA ALA A 75 -5.87 16.97 5.72
C ALA A 75 -5.35 16.61 7.13
N GLU A 76 -6.19 16.01 7.97
CA GLU A 76 -5.78 15.55 9.30
C GLU A 76 -4.72 14.45 9.23
N LEU A 77 -4.86 13.54 8.27
CA LEU A 77 -3.87 12.49 8.02
C LEU A 77 -2.53 13.09 7.59
N VAL A 78 -2.52 14.09 6.71
CA VAL A 78 -1.29 14.79 6.29
C VAL A 78 -0.63 15.49 7.47
N GLU A 79 -1.37 16.20 8.30
CA GLU A 79 -0.81 16.88 9.48
C GLU A 79 -0.26 15.88 10.51
N SER A 80 -0.92 14.74 10.70
CA SER A 80 -0.41 13.67 11.54
C SER A 80 0.88 13.06 10.94
N ALA A 81 0.91 12.83 9.63
CA ALA A 81 2.08 12.34 8.92
C ALA A 81 3.28 13.28 9.07
N LYS A 82 3.09 14.60 8.92
CA LYS A 82 4.14 15.61 9.14
C LYS A 82 4.75 15.52 10.54
N LYS A 83 3.92 15.37 11.58
CA LYS A 83 4.39 15.22 12.96
C LYS A 83 5.23 13.95 13.14
N ILE A 84 4.79 12.85 12.56
CA ILE A 84 5.52 11.57 12.57
C ILE A 84 6.86 11.71 11.86
N ILE A 85 6.87 12.31 10.66
CA ILE A 85 8.09 12.51 9.87
C ILE A 85 9.07 13.38 10.65
N LYS A 86 8.61 14.46 11.24
CA LYS A 86 9.44 15.34 12.07
C LYS A 86 10.04 14.61 13.28
N GLU A 87 9.29 13.72 13.92
CA GLU A 87 9.74 12.99 15.11
C GLU A 87 10.70 11.85 14.77
N LEU A 88 10.45 11.11 13.68
CA LEU A 88 11.14 9.85 13.39
C LEU A 88 12.08 9.90 12.20
N PHE A 89 11.85 10.84 11.29
CA PHE A 89 12.54 10.95 10.01
C PHE A 89 12.97 12.40 9.76
N GLU A 90 13.63 13.00 10.71
CA GLU A 90 13.97 14.43 10.77
C GLU A 90 14.57 14.95 9.46
N TYR A 91 15.44 14.17 8.82
CA TYR A 91 16.05 14.52 7.52
C TYR A 91 15.05 14.65 6.37
N ASP A 92 13.87 14.07 6.51
CA ASP A 92 12.82 14.10 5.48
C ASP A 92 11.82 15.23 5.71
N TYR A 93 11.85 15.85 6.89
CA TYR A 93 10.83 16.83 7.28
C TYR A 93 10.84 18.08 6.41
N GLU A 94 12.02 18.59 6.08
CA GLU A 94 12.18 19.78 5.23
C GLU A 94 11.46 19.59 3.87
N TRP A 95 11.54 18.38 3.32
CA TRP A 95 10.88 18.05 2.03
C TRP A 95 9.38 17.88 2.13
N CYS A 96 8.87 17.69 3.34
CA CYS A 96 7.46 17.37 3.60
C CYS A 96 6.69 18.53 4.22
N GLU A 97 7.35 19.59 4.62
CA GLU A 97 6.74 20.71 5.35
C GLU A 97 5.54 21.29 4.59
N ASN A 98 5.68 21.45 3.28
CA ASN A 98 4.66 22.02 2.41
C ASN A 98 3.69 20.99 1.80
N MET A 99 3.80 19.71 2.17
CA MET A 99 2.94 18.68 1.59
C MET A 99 1.48 18.89 1.98
N LYS A 100 0.61 18.61 1.01
CA LYS A 100 -0.85 18.64 1.15
C LYS A 100 -1.43 17.41 0.47
N ILE A 101 -2.63 17.00 0.88
CA ILE A 101 -3.36 15.95 0.17
C ILE A 101 -3.61 16.38 -1.28
N ALA A 102 -3.45 15.48 -2.23
CA ALA A 102 -3.62 15.79 -3.65
C ALA A 102 -5.08 16.16 -3.98
N ASP A 103 -6.03 15.43 -3.43
CA ASP A 103 -7.47 15.71 -3.48
C ASP A 103 -8.19 15.00 -2.30
N GLU A 104 -9.48 15.27 -2.16
CA GLU A 104 -10.28 14.74 -1.03
C GLU A 104 -10.39 13.21 -1.00
N MET A 105 -10.22 12.53 -2.12
CA MET A 105 -10.29 11.07 -2.26
C MET A 105 -8.91 10.40 -2.28
N SER A 106 -7.84 11.17 -2.24
CA SER A 106 -6.46 10.69 -2.37
C SER A 106 -5.88 10.12 -1.08
N TRP A 107 -6.69 9.44 -0.29
CA TRP A 107 -6.22 8.78 0.93
C TRP A 107 -6.97 7.48 1.22
N LEU A 108 -6.29 6.59 1.92
CA LEU A 108 -6.83 5.33 2.42
C LEU A 108 -6.37 5.10 3.85
N LYS A 109 -7.30 4.71 4.72
CA LYS A 109 -7.00 4.22 6.06
C LYS A 109 -7.69 2.89 6.27
N GLY A 110 -6.94 1.88 6.68
CA GLY A 110 -7.49 0.54 6.86
C GLY A 110 -6.53 -0.39 7.58
N SER A 111 -6.76 -1.67 7.43
CA SER A 111 -5.88 -2.69 7.97
C SER A 111 -5.74 -3.86 7.00
N VAL A 112 -4.58 -4.49 7.02
CA VAL A 112 -4.28 -5.68 6.24
C VAL A 112 -4.09 -6.86 7.17
N VAL A 113 -4.77 -7.96 6.86
CA VAL A 113 -4.55 -9.26 7.49
C VAL A 113 -4.12 -10.23 6.40
N PRO A 114 -2.84 -10.60 6.33
CA PRO A 114 -2.38 -11.60 5.37
C PRO A 114 -3.22 -12.87 5.49
N THR A 115 -3.80 -13.29 4.39
CA THR A 115 -4.78 -14.40 4.38
C THR A 115 -4.56 -15.28 3.16
N VAL A 116 -4.55 -16.58 3.36
CA VAL A 116 -4.60 -17.58 2.29
C VAL A 116 -5.97 -18.25 2.37
N ARG A 117 -6.69 -18.25 1.25
CA ARG A 117 -8.01 -18.85 1.12
C ARG A 117 -7.92 -20.17 0.35
N GLN A 118 -9.03 -20.89 0.29
CA GLN A 118 -9.13 -22.11 -0.51
C GLN A 118 -8.83 -21.82 -1.98
N PRO A 119 -8.00 -22.66 -2.65
CA PRO A 119 -7.59 -22.41 -4.03
C PRO A 119 -8.73 -22.63 -5.05
N PHE A 120 -9.78 -23.33 -4.67
CA PHE A 120 -10.98 -23.51 -5.47
C PHE A 120 -12.20 -23.83 -4.59
N ALA A 121 -13.37 -23.63 -5.16
CA ALA A 121 -14.65 -24.08 -4.59
C ALA A 121 -15.49 -24.78 -5.66
N LYS A 122 -16.20 -25.83 -5.27
CA LYS A 122 -17.15 -26.52 -6.14
C LYS A 122 -18.57 -26.01 -5.84
N LEU A 123 -19.23 -25.50 -6.86
CA LEU A 123 -20.61 -25.02 -6.75
C LEU A 123 -21.61 -26.19 -6.72
N PRO A 124 -22.84 -25.98 -6.23
CA PRO A 124 -23.91 -27.01 -6.31
C PRO A 124 -24.21 -27.49 -7.74
N SER A 125 -23.97 -26.64 -8.74
CA SER A 125 -24.09 -26.98 -10.16
C SER A 125 -23.01 -27.97 -10.67
N GLY A 126 -22.01 -28.29 -9.84
CA GLY A 126 -20.84 -29.08 -10.25
C GLY A 126 -19.69 -28.24 -10.79
N ASN A 127 -19.92 -26.98 -11.15
CA ASN A 127 -18.88 -26.09 -11.67
C ASN A 127 -17.84 -25.77 -10.60
N VAL A 128 -16.60 -25.52 -11.05
CA VAL A 128 -15.48 -25.11 -10.18
C VAL A 128 -15.24 -23.62 -10.35
N VAL A 129 -15.08 -22.91 -9.22
CA VAL A 129 -14.65 -21.52 -9.15
C VAL A 129 -13.23 -21.47 -8.59
N MET A 130 -12.34 -20.81 -9.29
CA MET A 130 -10.96 -20.60 -8.87
C MET A 130 -10.73 -19.11 -8.63
N PRO A 131 -10.45 -18.68 -7.40
CA PRO A 131 -10.05 -17.29 -7.13
C PRO A 131 -8.60 -17.06 -7.57
N ILE A 132 -8.29 -15.86 -8.03
CA ILE A 132 -6.93 -15.43 -8.39
C ILE A 132 -6.55 -14.14 -7.66
N GLY A 133 -5.27 -13.83 -7.58
CA GLY A 133 -4.75 -12.64 -6.94
C GLY A 133 -5.16 -12.54 -5.47
N ASP A 134 -5.56 -11.37 -5.04
CA ASP A 134 -5.95 -11.09 -3.65
C ASP A 134 -7.22 -11.85 -3.20
N ALA A 135 -8.00 -12.34 -4.15
CA ALA A 135 -9.14 -13.20 -3.83
C ALA A 135 -8.73 -14.55 -3.23
N VAL A 136 -7.54 -15.06 -3.51
CA VAL A 136 -7.00 -16.29 -2.94
C VAL A 136 -5.87 -16.04 -1.93
N ILE A 137 -4.98 -15.09 -2.20
CA ILE A 137 -3.87 -14.76 -1.32
C ILE A 137 -3.80 -13.25 -1.17
N SER A 138 -4.24 -12.76 -0.01
CA SER A 138 -4.03 -11.38 0.39
C SER A 138 -2.73 -11.30 1.19
N MET A 139 -1.76 -10.55 0.66
CA MET A 139 -0.45 -10.39 1.25
C MET A 139 -0.30 -9.00 1.87
N ASP A 140 0.72 -8.87 2.69
CA ASP A 140 1.22 -7.59 3.15
C ASP A 140 1.70 -6.76 1.94
N PRO A 141 1.23 -5.52 1.75
CA PRO A 141 1.55 -4.71 0.59
C PRO A 141 3.01 -4.24 0.53
N ILE A 142 3.74 -4.33 1.61
CA ILE A 142 5.12 -3.83 1.73
C ILE A 142 6.07 -4.37 0.65
N ALA A 143 5.89 -5.64 0.28
CA ALA A 143 6.72 -6.24 -0.76
C ALA A 143 6.28 -5.90 -2.19
N GLY A 144 5.11 -5.27 -2.39
CA GLY A 144 4.56 -4.91 -3.69
C GLY A 144 4.32 -6.10 -4.63
N GLN A 145 4.18 -7.32 -4.10
CA GLN A 145 4.20 -8.56 -4.90
C GLN A 145 2.81 -9.05 -5.35
N CYS A 146 1.72 -8.40 -4.92
CA CYS A 146 0.36 -8.88 -5.22
C CYS A 146 0.07 -8.98 -6.72
N ALA A 147 0.42 -7.96 -7.49
CA ALA A 147 0.25 -7.97 -8.95
C ALA A 147 1.14 -9.02 -9.64
N ASN A 148 2.38 -9.18 -9.18
CA ASN A 148 3.30 -10.18 -9.70
C ASN A 148 2.79 -11.60 -9.44
N LEU A 149 2.24 -11.86 -8.25
CA LEU A 149 1.65 -13.15 -7.92
C LEU A 149 0.42 -13.42 -8.80
N CYS A 150 -0.47 -12.45 -8.96
CA CYS A 150 -1.64 -12.57 -9.83
C CYS A 150 -1.22 -12.90 -11.27
N SER A 151 -0.24 -12.18 -11.82
CA SER A 151 0.28 -12.43 -13.18
C SER A 151 0.84 -13.83 -13.33
N LYS A 152 1.59 -14.33 -12.36
CA LYS A 152 2.10 -15.71 -12.36
C LYS A 152 0.97 -16.74 -12.27
N GLN A 153 -0.03 -16.51 -11.45
CA GLN A 153 -1.21 -17.40 -11.39
C GLN A 153 -1.92 -17.49 -12.74
N VAL A 154 -2.20 -16.33 -13.38
CA VAL A 154 -2.81 -16.28 -14.70
C VAL A 154 -1.96 -17.03 -15.73
N GLN A 155 -0.65 -16.84 -15.73
CA GLN A 155 0.28 -17.51 -16.64
C GLN A 155 0.20 -19.05 -16.55
N HIS A 156 -0.08 -19.61 -15.37
CA HIS A 156 -0.20 -21.05 -15.18
C HIS A 156 -1.64 -21.55 -15.41
N ILE A 157 -2.65 -20.79 -14.99
CA ILE A 157 -4.06 -21.21 -15.04
C ILE A 157 -4.60 -21.18 -16.48
N VAL A 158 -4.30 -20.12 -17.24
CA VAL A 158 -4.86 -19.96 -18.60
C VAL A 158 -4.50 -21.12 -19.53
N PRO A 159 -3.23 -21.56 -19.64
CA PRO A 159 -2.90 -22.73 -20.47
C PRO A 159 -3.63 -24.00 -20.01
N ALA A 160 -3.81 -24.19 -18.69
CA ALA A 160 -4.53 -25.35 -18.17
C ALA A 160 -6.02 -25.32 -18.56
N ILE A 161 -6.67 -24.15 -18.50
CA ILE A 161 -8.05 -23.95 -18.94
C ILE A 161 -8.16 -24.21 -20.45
N MET A 162 -7.24 -23.66 -21.24
CA MET A 162 -7.25 -23.83 -22.72
C MET A 162 -7.00 -25.27 -23.15
N ALA A 163 -6.24 -26.04 -22.37
CA ALA A 163 -5.99 -27.45 -22.61
C ALA A 163 -7.11 -28.37 -22.10
N HIS A 164 -8.04 -27.85 -21.30
CA HIS A 164 -9.15 -28.63 -20.75
C HIS A 164 -10.16 -28.98 -21.84
N THR A 165 -10.37 -30.26 -22.07
CA THR A 165 -11.23 -30.79 -23.16
C THR A 165 -12.69 -31.03 -22.74
N GLY A 166 -13.07 -30.64 -21.50
CA GLY A 166 -14.45 -30.77 -21.03
C GLY A 166 -14.86 -32.21 -20.68
N ALA A 167 -13.92 -33.05 -20.31
CA ALA A 167 -14.21 -34.41 -19.82
C ALA A 167 -14.61 -34.41 -18.34
#